data_4ef1cbd9f65ae61a8d7bb50a634d158a
#
_entry.id   4ef1cbd9f65ae61a8d7bb50a634d158a
#
_cell.length_a   1.000
_cell.length_b   1.000
_cell.length_c   1.000
_cell.angle_alpha   90.00
_cell.angle_beta   90.00
_cell.angle_gamma   90.00
#
_symmetry.space_group_name_H-M   'P 1'
#
loop_
_entity.id
_entity.type
_entity.pdbx_description
1 polymer ?
#
loop_
_entity_poly.entity_id
_entity_poly.type
_entity_poly.pdbx_seq_one_letter_code
_entity_poly.pdbx_strand_id
1 'polypeptide(L)'
;GGSAFVNILIGMIRTKFVAVLLGPTGVGLQNMYTTIMQTISTITSLGLNSSGVRSIAEANGQNDSERVARIVKTIRSTIWISGIVGTIITIILSGYISEFTFNTQEHKLPIIFLSVIVLLTNIQVGQTCILQGLRKIADIAKISIWGAVNGTLISIPCFYFWGQDGIVPSLILTAIAALFTSWTYAKKISIIKTDLPNEIRKKELSNLLSFGLPQMGTAFISTASAYL
;
A
#
# COMPACT_ATOMS: atom_id res chain seq x y z
N GLY A 1 -4.09 -18.09 10.48
CA GLY A 1 -3.16 -18.71 11.40
C GLY A 1 -1.72 -18.81 10.92
N GLY A 2 -1.38 -19.81 10.07
CA GLY A 2 0.03 -20.13 9.77
C GLY A 2 0.84 -19.02 9.10
N SER A 3 0.26 -18.27 8.18
CA SER A 3 0.94 -17.15 7.50
C SER A 3 1.30 -16.00 8.46
N ALA A 4 0.47 -15.74 9.47
CA ALA A 4 0.75 -14.72 10.47
C ALA A 4 1.96 -15.12 11.34
N PHE A 5 2.04 -16.40 11.74
CA PHE A 5 3.18 -16.91 12.51
C PHE A 5 4.50 -16.80 11.72
N VAL A 6 4.50 -17.21 10.45
CA VAL A 6 5.68 -17.08 9.57
C VAL A 6 6.09 -15.62 9.41
N ASN A 7 5.13 -14.69 9.21
CA ASN A 7 5.42 -13.28 9.10
C ASN A 7 6.01 -12.68 10.39
N ILE A 8 5.54 -13.11 11.56
CA ILE A 8 6.10 -12.68 12.85
C ILE A 8 7.56 -13.13 12.98
N LEU A 9 7.87 -14.38 12.66
CA LEU A 9 9.24 -14.88 12.70
C LEU A 9 10.17 -14.13 11.76
N ILE A 10 9.75 -13.93 10.50
CA ILE A 10 10.53 -13.17 9.51
C ILE A 10 10.70 -11.71 9.97
N GLY A 11 9.63 -11.12 10.53
CA GLY A 11 9.65 -9.77 11.07
C GLY A 11 10.63 -9.61 12.24
N MET A 12 10.66 -10.56 13.18
CA MET A 12 11.61 -10.55 14.30
C MET A 12 13.06 -10.62 13.82
N ILE A 13 13.36 -11.51 12.87
CA ILE A 13 14.69 -11.62 12.26
C ILE A 13 15.07 -10.30 11.59
N ARG A 14 14.18 -9.78 10.74
CA ARG A 14 14.41 -8.50 10.05
C ARG A 14 14.66 -7.37 11.04
N THR A 15 13.83 -7.21 12.07
CA THR A 15 13.95 -6.13 13.05
C THR A 15 15.29 -6.21 13.79
N LYS A 16 15.74 -7.41 14.15
CA LYS A 16 17.04 -7.62 14.79
C LYS A 16 18.20 -7.16 13.90
N PHE A 17 18.21 -7.60 12.63
CA PHE A 17 19.24 -7.17 11.67
C PHE A 17 19.23 -5.67 11.42
N VAL A 18 18.04 -5.09 11.22
CA VAL A 18 17.86 -3.65 11.03
C VAL A 18 18.38 -2.87 12.24
N ALA A 19 18.05 -3.30 13.46
CA ALA A 19 18.52 -2.64 14.68
C ALA A 19 20.04 -2.72 14.84
N VAL A 20 20.67 -3.83 14.47
CA VAL A 20 22.13 -4.00 14.54
C VAL A 20 22.84 -3.18 13.46
N LEU A 21 22.30 -3.13 12.23
CA LEU A 21 22.95 -2.47 11.10
C LEU A 21 22.75 -0.94 11.10
N LEU A 22 21.55 -0.48 11.45
CA LEU A 22 21.20 0.96 11.41
C LEU A 22 21.36 1.69 12.75
N GLY A 23 21.37 0.95 13.85
CA GLY A 23 21.30 1.52 15.20
C GLY A 23 19.94 2.18 15.50
N PRO A 24 19.78 2.74 16.72
CA PRO A 24 18.50 3.33 17.14
C PRO A 24 18.05 4.51 16.26
N THR A 25 18.99 5.37 15.88
CA THR A 25 18.71 6.56 15.05
C THR A 25 18.22 6.16 13.65
N GLY A 26 18.88 5.19 13.01
CA GLY A 26 18.49 4.74 11.67
C GLY A 26 17.16 3.98 11.67
N VAL A 27 16.85 3.21 12.72
CA VAL A 27 15.54 2.58 12.90
C VAL A 27 14.45 3.64 13.07
N GLY A 28 14.71 4.68 13.86
CA GLY A 28 13.80 5.81 14.02
C GLY A 28 13.51 6.52 12.69
N LEU A 29 14.56 6.83 11.93
CA LEU A 29 14.45 7.47 10.62
C LEU A 29 13.65 6.61 9.62
N GLN A 30 13.92 5.30 9.56
CA GLN A 30 13.17 4.37 8.72
C GLN A 30 11.69 4.34 9.09
N ASN A 31 11.38 4.31 10.38
CA ASN A 31 9.99 4.31 10.87
C ASN A 31 9.28 5.62 10.51
N MET A 32 9.93 6.76 10.67
CA MET A 32 9.37 8.06 10.27
C MET A 32 9.03 8.10 8.78
N TYR A 33 9.95 7.72 7.89
CA TYR A 33 9.68 7.65 6.46
C TYR A 33 8.53 6.70 6.14
N THR A 34 8.51 5.51 6.75
CA THR A 34 7.45 4.52 6.53
C THR A 34 6.09 5.06 6.96
N THR A 35 6.03 5.72 8.11
CA THR A 35 4.81 6.33 8.66
C THR A 35 4.28 7.44 7.76
N ILE A 36 5.15 8.35 7.29
CA ILE A 36 4.78 9.42 6.35
C ILE A 36 4.14 8.79 5.10
N MET A 37 4.81 7.81 4.47
CA MET A 37 4.31 7.19 3.25
C MET A 37 3.02 6.42 3.49
N GLN A 38 2.86 5.72 4.61
CA GLN A 38 1.62 5.03 4.97
C GLN A 38 0.46 5.99 5.20
N THR A 39 0.68 7.09 5.90
CA THR A 39 -0.34 8.12 6.16
C THR A 39 -0.84 8.69 4.85
N ILE A 40 0.06 9.10 3.96
CA ILE A 40 -0.30 9.64 2.64
C ILE A 40 -1.03 8.58 1.81
N SER A 41 -0.55 7.33 1.79
CA SER A 41 -1.19 6.24 1.06
C SER A 41 -2.60 5.94 1.60
N THR A 42 -2.80 6.02 2.91
CA THR A 42 -4.13 5.85 3.53
C THR A 42 -5.10 6.93 3.06
N ILE A 43 -4.66 8.19 3.04
CA ILE A 43 -5.45 9.32 2.56
C ILE A 43 -5.77 9.16 1.06
N THR A 44 -4.78 8.85 0.25
CA THR A 44 -4.92 8.77 -1.21
C THR A 44 -5.65 7.52 -1.68
N SER A 45 -5.71 6.47 -0.86
CA SER A 45 -6.51 5.27 -1.15
C SER A 45 -8.04 5.50 -1.09
N LEU A 46 -8.48 6.65 -0.56
CA LEU A 46 -9.90 7.07 -0.51
C LEU A 46 -10.83 6.03 0.14
N GLY A 47 -10.32 5.20 1.04
CA GLY A 47 -11.08 4.12 1.67
C GLY A 47 -11.51 3.01 0.70
N LEU A 48 -10.98 3.00 -0.53
CA LEU A 48 -11.32 2.01 -1.56
C LEU A 48 -11.01 0.56 -1.16
N ASN A 49 -10.08 0.37 -0.22
CA ASN A 49 -9.78 -0.96 0.30
C ASN A 49 -11.03 -1.61 0.92
N SER A 50 -11.67 -0.92 1.85
CA SER A 50 -12.83 -1.47 2.58
C SER A 50 -14.10 -1.50 1.73
N SER A 51 -14.41 -0.39 1.03
CA SER A 51 -15.60 -0.29 0.18
C SER A 51 -15.53 -1.23 -1.01
N GLY A 52 -14.34 -1.37 -1.63
CA GLY A 52 -14.10 -2.27 -2.75
C GLY A 52 -14.24 -3.74 -2.36
N VAL A 53 -13.65 -4.15 -1.23
CA VAL A 53 -13.79 -5.52 -0.71
C VAL A 53 -15.26 -5.88 -0.51
N ARG A 54 -16.02 -4.98 0.14
CA ARG A 54 -17.44 -5.18 0.38
C ARG A 54 -18.23 -5.32 -0.93
N SER A 55 -18.06 -4.39 -1.86
CA SER A 55 -18.81 -4.38 -3.13
C SER A 55 -18.48 -5.58 -4.00
N ILE A 56 -17.21 -6.01 -4.06
CA ILE A 56 -16.81 -7.21 -4.79
C ILE A 56 -17.37 -8.46 -4.11
N ALA A 57 -17.30 -8.56 -2.77
CA ALA A 57 -17.82 -9.72 -2.04
C ALA A 57 -19.34 -9.85 -2.19
N GLU A 58 -20.08 -8.75 -2.20
CA GLU A 58 -21.53 -8.71 -2.45
C GLU A 58 -21.86 -9.22 -3.87
N ALA A 59 -21.22 -8.63 -4.90
CA ALA A 59 -21.44 -9.05 -6.28
C ALA A 59 -21.03 -10.50 -6.53
N ASN A 60 -19.94 -10.95 -5.95
CA ASN A 60 -19.47 -12.34 -6.03
C ASN A 60 -20.43 -13.31 -5.32
N GLY A 61 -21.02 -12.90 -4.19
CA GLY A 61 -22.03 -13.67 -3.47
C GLY A 61 -23.35 -13.83 -4.25
N GLN A 62 -23.67 -12.87 -5.12
CA GLN A 62 -24.82 -12.91 -6.04
C GLN A 62 -24.52 -13.62 -7.36
N ASN A 63 -23.30 -14.17 -7.56
CA ASN A 63 -22.80 -14.74 -8.81
C ASN A 63 -22.89 -13.77 -10.01
N ASP A 64 -22.89 -12.45 -9.77
CA ASP A 64 -22.90 -11.42 -10.82
C ASP A 64 -21.47 -11.11 -11.28
N SER A 65 -20.97 -11.95 -12.17
CA SER A 65 -19.60 -11.82 -12.72
C SER A 65 -19.40 -10.53 -13.51
N GLU A 66 -20.45 -9.97 -14.13
CA GLU A 66 -20.36 -8.69 -14.83
C GLU A 66 -20.19 -7.52 -13.85
N ARG A 67 -20.96 -7.51 -12.76
CA ARG A 67 -20.83 -6.49 -11.72
C ARG A 67 -19.46 -6.56 -11.06
N VAL A 68 -18.95 -7.76 -10.78
CA VAL A 68 -17.56 -7.96 -10.30
C VAL A 68 -16.56 -7.33 -11.27
N ALA A 69 -16.69 -7.60 -12.58
CA ALA A 69 -15.80 -7.06 -13.60
C ALA A 69 -15.84 -5.54 -13.65
N ARG A 70 -17.05 -4.94 -13.57
CA ARG A 70 -17.23 -3.47 -13.53
C ARG A 70 -16.56 -2.86 -12.30
N ILE A 71 -16.79 -3.40 -11.10
CA ILE A 71 -16.20 -2.91 -9.86
C ILE A 71 -14.67 -2.99 -9.92
N VAL A 72 -14.12 -4.13 -10.33
CA VAL A 72 -12.66 -4.32 -10.43
C VAL A 72 -12.03 -3.34 -11.41
N LYS A 73 -12.63 -3.09 -12.56
CA LYS A 73 -12.12 -2.12 -13.54
C LYS A 73 -12.17 -0.70 -12.99
N THR A 74 -13.24 -0.35 -12.26
CA THR A 74 -13.40 0.94 -11.59
C THR A 74 -12.32 1.12 -10.51
N ILE A 75 -12.12 0.14 -9.63
CA ILE A 75 -11.08 0.16 -8.59
C ILE A 75 -9.70 0.35 -9.21
N ARG A 76 -9.35 -0.46 -10.22
CA ARG A 76 -8.04 -0.36 -10.89
C ARG A 76 -7.81 1.04 -11.46
N SER A 77 -8.79 1.60 -12.18
CA SER A 77 -8.70 2.95 -12.76
C SER A 77 -8.54 4.02 -11.68
N THR A 78 -9.36 3.96 -10.64
CA THR A 78 -9.36 4.97 -9.56
C THR A 78 -8.05 4.95 -8.77
N ILE A 79 -7.54 3.77 -8.44
CA ILE A 79 -6.29 3.61 -7.70
C ILE A 79 -5.08 4.13 -8.47
N TRP A 80 -5.03 3.94 -9.79
CA TRP A 80 -3.99 4.54 -10.61
C TRP A 80 -4.04 6.06 -10.55
N ILE A 81 -5.22 6.64 -10.73
CA ILE A 81 -5.41 8.09 -10.69
C ILE A 81 -5.08 8.64 -9.31
N SER A 82 -5.63 8.05 -8.24
CA SER A 82 -5.38 8.51 -6.87
C SER A 82 -3.92 8.33 -6.45
N GLY A 83 -3.27 7.24 -6.89
CA GLY A 83 -1.85 7.01 -6.64
C GLY A 83 -0.95 8.05 -7.32
N ILE A 84 -1.23 8.39 -8.58
CA ILE A 84 -0.50 9.46 -9.30
C ILE A 84 -0.72 10.81 -8.62
N VAL A 85 -1.96 11.15 -8.32
CA VAL A 85 -2.30 12.40 -7.63
C VAL A 85 -1.61 12.46 -6.27
N GLY A 86 -1.65 11.38 -5.49
CA GLY A 86 -0.97 11.29 -4.20
C GLY A 86 0.54 11.47 -4.30
N THR A 87 1.17 10.87 -5.32
CA THR A 87 2.60 11.06 -5.58
C THR A 87 2.93 12.52 -5.91
N ILE A 88 2.15 13.16 -6.78
CA ILE A 88 2.34 14.57 -7.15
C ILE A 88 2.18 15.48 -5.92
N ILE A 89 1.14 15.27 -5.12
CA ILE A 89 0.90 16.02 -3.89
C ILE A 89 2.07 15.85 -2.91
N THR A 90 2.58 14.61 -2.76
CA THR A 90 3.74 14.33 -1.89
C THR A 90 4.99 15.06 -2.36
N ILE A 91 5.24 15.11 -3.66
CA ILE A 91 6.38 15.85 -4.24
C ILE A 91 6.25 17.36 -3.95
N ILE A 92 5.07 17.93 -4.17
CA ILE A 92 4.82 19.37 -3.95
C ILE A 92 4.99 19.71 -2.45
N LEU A 93 4.45 18.87 -1.58
CA LEU A 93 4.47 19.10 -0.13
C LEU A 93 5.76 18.58 0.55
N SER A 94 6.71 18.02 -0.19
CA SER A 94 7.91 17.36 0.37
C SER A 94 8.72 18.27 1.31
N GLY A 95 8.87 19.54 0.96
CA GLY A 95 9.56 20.51 1.83
C GLY A 95 8.81 20.79 3.12
N TYR A 96 7.49 20.97 3.03
CA TYR A 96 6.64 21.18 4.21
C TYR A 96 6.62 19.94 5.13
N ILE A 97 6.52 18.75 4.54
CA ILE A 97 6.57 17.47 5.28
C ILE A 97 7.92 17.29 5.97
N SER A 98 9.04 17.64 5.28
CA SER A 98 10.38 17.58 5.84
C SER A 98 10.51 18.49 7.06
N GLU A 99 10.08 19.73 6.93
CA GLU A 99 10.16 20.72 8.02
C GLU A 99 9.26 20.37 9.19
N PHE A 100 8.02 19.95 8.93
CA PHE A 100 7.07 19.59 9.96
C PHE A 100 7.48 18.33 10.75
N THR A 101 8.09 17.34 10.08
CA THR A 101 8.41 16.04 10.71
C THR A 101 9.80 16.03 11.33
N PHE A 102 10.77 16.67 10.68
CA PHE A 102 12.18 16.58 11.06
C PHE A 102 12.77 17.92 11.53
N ASN A 103 12.00 19.02 11.47
CA ASN A 103 12.48 20.39 11.73
C ASN A 103 13.70 20.80 10.87
N THR A 104 13.86 20.21 9.69
CA THR A 104 14.96 20.45 8.76
C THR A 104 14.52 20.20 7.32
N GLN A 105 15.17 20.85 6.36
CA GLN A 105 14.92 20.67 4.92
C GLN A 105 15.77 19.54 4.30
N GLU A 106 16.66 18.93 5.05
CA GLU A 106 17.60 17.91 4.56
C GLU A 106 16.88 16.65 4.04
N HIS A 107 15.71 16.32 4.62
CA HIS A 107 14.93 15.15 4.22
C HIS A 107 13.99 15.39 3.02
N LYS A 108 14.00 16.59 2.43
CA LYS A 108 13.17 16.93 1.26
C LYS A 108 13.45 16.00 0.07
N LEU A 109 14.71 15.83 -0.32
CA LEU A 109 15.09 14.95 -1.42
C LEU A 109 14.72 13.48 -1.17
N PRO A 110 15.04 12.88 0.00
CA PRO A 110 14.54 11.56 0.39
C PRO A 110 13.02 11.41 0.22
N ILE A 111 12.23 12.38 0.69
CA ILE A 111 10.75 12.34 0.60
C ILE A 111 10.28 12.37 -0.86
N ILE A 112 10.93 13.17 -1.72
CA ILE A 112 10.63 13.18 -3.16
C ILE A 112 10.85 11.79 -3.77
N PHE A 113 11.97 11.14 -3.50
CA PHE A 113 12.20 9.77 -4.01
C PHE A 113 11.20 8.75 -3.43
N LEU A 114 10.90 8.86 -2.14
CA LEU A 114 9.94 7.99 -1.47
C LEU A 114 8.49 8.19 -1.95
N SER A 115 8.17 9.34 -2.55
CA SER A 115 6.81 9.60 -3.07
C SER A 115 6.33 8.54 -4.07
N VAL A 116 7.25 7.90 -4.80
CA VAL A 116 6.94 6.79 -5.71
C VAL A 116 6.30 5.61 -4.96
N ILE A 117 6.64 5.42 -3.67
CA ILE A 117 6.05 4.37 -2.84
C ILE A 117 4.55 4.56 -2.70
N VAL A 118 4.06 5.81 -2.67
CA VAL A 118 2.62 6.11 -2.58
C VAL A 118 1.87 5.49 -3.76
N LEU A 119 2.39 5.65 -4.99
CA LEU A 119 1.81 5.03 -6.18
C LEU A 119 1.86 3.51 -6.10
N LEU A 120 3.03 2.93 -5.79
CA LEU A 120 3.24 1.49 -5.75
C LEU A 120 2.34 0.83 -4.69
N THR A 121 2.24 1.44 -3.51
CA THR A 121 1.42 0.96 -2.40
C THR A 121 -0.07 1.03 -2.73
N ASN A 122 -0.54 2.14 -3.33
CA ASN A 122 -1.93 2.25 -3.76
C ASN A 122 -2.30 1.15 -4.76
N ILE A 123 -1.46 0.88 -5.76
CA ILE A 123 -1.70 -0.19 -6.73
C ILE A 123 -1.74 -1.55 -6.03
N GLN A 124 -0.81 -1.82 -5.09
CA GLN A 124 -0.79 -3.04 -4.31
C GLN A 124 -2.05 -3.22 -3.46
N VAL A 125 -2.50 -2.15 -2.78
CA VAL A 125 -3.74 -2.14 -1.99
C VAL A 125 -4.93 -2.51 -2.86
N GLY A 126 -5.03 -1.94 -4.06
CA GLY A 126 -6.11 -2.29 -5.00
C GLY A 126 -6.10 -3.74 -5.45
N GLN A 127 -4.93 -4.31 -5.70
CA GLN A 127 -4.80 -5.72 -6.04
C GLN A 127 -5.20 -6.63 -4.87
N THR A 128 -4.78 -6.29 -3.66
CA THR A 128 -5.14 -7.01 -2.43
C THR A 128 -6.64 -6.91 -2.15
N CYS A 129 -7.23 -5.73 -2.35
CA CYS A 129 -8.67 -5.50 -2.25
C CYS A 129 -9.48 -6.46 -3.17
N ILE A 130 -9.04 -6.62 -4.42
CA ILE A 130 -9.70 -7.53 -5.37
C ILE A 130 -9.61 -8.98 -4.88
N LEU A 131 -8.44 -9.43 -4.45
CA LEU A 131 -8.23 -10.77 -3.92
C LEU A 131 -9.08 -11.04 -2.68
N GLN A 132 -9.18 -10.04 -1.80
CA GLN A 132 -9.95 -10.09 -0.56
C GLN A 132 -11.46 -10.20 -0.85
N GLY A 133 -11.97 -9.35 -1.75
CA GLY A 133 -13.37 -9.38 -2.17
C GLY A 133 -13.77 -10.69 -2.84
N LEU A 134 -12.85 -11.32 -3.58
CA LEU A 134 -13.03 -12.64 -4.20
C LEU A 134 -12.73 -13.80 -3.23
N ARG A 135 -12.48 -13.52 -1.95
CA ARG A 135 -12.15 -14.50 -0.89
C ARG A 135 -10.95 -15.40 -1.20
N LYS A 136 -9.99 -14.93 -1.99
CA LYS A 136 -8.75 -15.66 -2.30
C LYS A 136 -7.72 -15.55 -1.16
N ILE A 137 -8.10 -16.01 0.04
CA ILE A 137 -7.33 -15.86 1.28
C ILE A 137 -5.95 -16.54 1.19
N ALA A 138 -5.86 -17.68 0.50
CA ALA A 138 -4.60 -18.39 0.32
C ALA A 138 -3.59 -17.57 -0.51
N ASP A 139 -4.05 -16.85 -1.54
CA ASP A 139 -3.17 -16.01 -2.35
C ASP A 139 -2.70 -14.77 -1.57
N ILE A 140 -3.59 -14.18 -0.75
CA ILE A 140 -3.23 -13.08 0.16
C ILE A 140 -2.15 -13.53 1.16
N ALA A 141 -2.31 -14.71 1.74
CA ALA A 141 -1.31 -15.28 2.65
C ALA A 141 0.05 -15.45 1.97
N LYS A 142 0.08 -15.96 0.73
CA LYS A 142 1.30 -16.09 -0.06
C LYS A 142 1.94 -14.75 -0.39
N ILE A 143 1.14 -13.76 -0.79
CA ILE A 143 1.62 -12.38 -1.04
C ILE A 143 2.28 -11.81 0.22
N SER A 144 1.65 -12.00 1.38
CA SER A 144 2.17 -11.52 2.66
C SER A 144 3.51 -12.18 3.02
N ILE A 145 3.62 -13.51 2.88
CA ILE A 145 4.86 -14.24 3.17
C ILE A 145 5.97 -13.83 2.20
N TRP A 146 5.70 -13.81 0.88
CA TRP A 146 6.68 -13.39 -0.12
C TRP A 146 7.08 -11.94 0.04
N GLY A 147 6.14 -11.06 0.44
CA GLY A 147 6.42 -9.67 0.78
C GLY A 147 7.40 -9.55 1.95
N ALA A 148 7.20 -10.33 3.01
CA ALA A 148 8.09 -10.34 4.17
C ALA A 148 9.49 -10.89 3.82
N VAL A 149 9.55 -11.99 3.06
CA VAL A 149 10.82 -12.59 2.60
C VAL A 149 11.59 -11.61 1.72
N ASN A 150 10.96 -11.11 0.66
CA ASN A 150 11.59 -10.15 -0.25
C ASN A 150 12.00 -8.86 0.47
N GLY A 151 11.15 -8.36 1.38
CA GLY A 151 11.47 -7.20 2.19
C GLY A 151 12.72 -7.40 3.05
N THR A 152 12.91 -8.59 3.61
CA THR A 152 14.09 -8.94 4.40
C THR A 152 15.32 -9.11 3.51
N LEU A 153 15.20 -9.86 2.41
CA LEU A 153 16.29 -10.09 1.45
C LEU A 153 16.82 -8.82 0.79
N ILE A 154 15.96 -7.81 0.61
CA ILE A 154 16.34 -6.53 0.01
C ILE A 154 16.91 -5.58 1.07
N SER A 155 16.24 -5.47 2.23
CA SER A 155 16.62 -4.48 3.23
C SER A 155 17.98 -4.79 3.89
N ILE A 156 18.28 -6.06 4.18
CA ILE A 156 19.54 -6.42 4.84
C ILE A 156 20.77 -6.03 4.00
N PRO A 157 20.90 -6.41 2.71
CA PRO A 157 22.02 -5.96 1.88
C PRO A 157 22.08 -4.43 1.73
N CYS A 158 20.94 -3.75 1.54
CA CYS A 158 20.93 -2.30 1.43
C CYS A 158 21.52 -1.63 2.68
N PHE A 159 21.15 -2.11 3.86
CA PHE A 159 21.66 -1.56 5.11
C PHE A 159 23.10 -1.98 5.39
N TYR A 160 23.53 -3.16 4.96
CA TYR A 160 24.89 -3.63 5.14
C TYR A 160 25.90 -2.81 4.32
N PHE A 161 25.55 -2.49 3.04
CA PHE A 161 26.46 -1.78 2.14
C PHE A 161 26.37 -0.26 2.26
N TRP A 162 25.20 0.31 2.53
CA TRP A 162 24.97 1.76 2.53
C TRP A 162 24.55 2.34 3.89
N GLY A 163 24.43 1.52 4.94
CA GLY A 163 24.01 1.99 6.25
C GLY A 163 22.71 2.78 6.20
N GLN A 164 22.71 3.99 6.75
CA GLN A 164 21.52 4.85 6.78
C GLN A 164 21.10 5.36 5.41
N ASP A 165 22.04 5.58 4.48
CA ASP A 165 21.74 5.99 3.09
C ASP A 165 20.99 4.89 2.32
N GLY A 166 21.13 3.64 2.77
CA GLY A 166 20.39 2.49 2.26
C GLY A 166 18.89 2.48 2.59
N ILE A 167 18.40 3.36 3.47
CA ILE A 167 16.98 3.36 3.89
C ILE A 167 16.06 3.67 2.71
N VAL A 168 16.32 4.76 1.99
CA VAL A 168 15.49 5.19 0.85
C VAL A 168 15.45 4.14 -0.24
N PRO A 169 16.60 3.65 -0.79
CA PRO A 169 16.56 2.61 -1.81
C PRO A 169 15.95 1.30 -1.33
N SER A 170 16.17 0.91 -0.06
CA SER A 170 15.56 -0.31 0.48
C SER A 170 14.03 -0.23 0.53
N LEU A 171 13.47 0.91 0.93
CA LEU A 171 12.02 1.12 0.98
C LEU A 171 11.41 1.10 -0.43
N ILE A 172 12.05 1.72 -1.41
CA ILE A 172 11.57 1.72 -2.80
C ILE A 172 11.63 0.32 -3.39
N LEU A 173 12.76 -0.38 -3.26
CA LEU A 173 12.94 -1.73 -3.80
C LEU A 173 11.98 -2.74 -3.15
N THR A 174 11.73 -2.62 -1.84
CA THR A 174 10.74 -3.47 -1.14
C THR A 174 9.32 -3.19 -1.62
N ALA A 175 8.95 -1.93 -1.90
CA ALA A 175 7.65 -1.58 -2.45
C ALA A 175 7.47 -2.13 -3.88
N ILE A 176 8.52 -2.07 -4.72
CA ILE A 176 8.53 -2.65 -6.06
C ILE A 176 8.34 -4.17 -5.98
N ALA A 177 9.10 -4.85 -5.13
CA ALA A 177 9.00 -6.30 -4.96
C ALA A 177 7.62 -6.73 -4.43
N ALA A 178 7.04 -5.98 -3.51
CA ALA A 178 5.70 -6.22 -2.99
C ALA A 178 4.62 -6.02 -4.07
N LEU A 179 4.76 -4.96 -4.90
CA LEU A 179 3.87 -4.75 -6.05
C LEU A 179 3.99 -5.89 -7.06
N PHE A 180 5.20 -6.30 -7.42
CA PHE A 180 5.43 -7.40 -8.35
C PHE A 180 4.82 -8.70 -7.84
N THR A 181 5.01 -9.02 -6.56
CA THR A 181 4.41 -10.18 -5.92
C THR A 181 2.88 -10.13 -5.98
N SER A 182 2.27 -9.02 -5.59
CA SER A 182 0.80 -8.89 -5.63
C SER A 182 0.26 -8.95 -7.07
N TRP A 183 0.98 -8.39 -8.04
CA TRP A 183 0.59 -8.40 -9.44
C TRP A 183 0.57 -9.81 -10.04
N THR A 184 1.56 -10.66 -9.72
CA THR A 184 1.61 -12.05 -10.21
C THR A 184 0.39 -12.86 -9.77
N TYR A 185 -0.11 -12.62 -8.56
CA TYR A 185 -1.33 -13.28 -8.06
C TYR A 185 -2.61 -12.63 -8.59
N ALA A 186 -2.66 -11.30 -8.68
CA ALA A 186 -3.81 -10.58 -9.22
C ALA A 186 -4.03 -10.84 -10.71
N LYS A 187 -2.97 -11.09 -11.49
CA LYS A 187 -3.04 -11.43 -12.92
C LYS A 187 -3.70 -12.79 -13.18
N LYS A 188 -3.66 -13.70 -12.20
CA LYS A 188 -4.33 -15.03 -12.31
C LYS A 188 -5.84 -14.95 -12.25
N ILE A 189 -6.40 -13.78 -11.90
CA ILE A 189 -7.85 -13.60 -11.87
C ILE A 189 -8.32 -13.29 -13.28
N SER A 190 -9.02 -14.25 -13.90
CA SER A 190 -9.71 -14.02 -15.15
C SER A 190 -10.96 -13.17 -14.91
N ILE A 191 -10.93 -11.94 -15.39
CA ILE A 191 -12.05 -11.01 -15.33
C ILE A 191 -12.63 -10.93 -16.72
N ILE A 192 -13.95 -11.06 -16.84
CA ILE A 192 -14.66 -10.91 -18.11
C ILE A 192 -14.37 -9.51 -18.65
N LYS A 193 -13.97 -9.42 -19.91
CA LYS A 193 -13.80 -8.14 -20.60
C LYS A 193 -15.19 -7.49 -20.78
N THR A 194 -15.51 -6.54 -19.93
CA THR A 194 -16.76 -5.78 -20.01
C THR A 194 -16.43 -4.35 -20.43
N ASP A 195 -17.12 -3.84 -21.43
CA ASP A 195 -17.06 -2.41 -21.74
C ASP A 195 -17.77 -1.62 -20.64
N LEU A 196 -17.11 -0.59 -20.13
CA LEU A 196 -17.64 0.29 -19.09
C LEU A 196 -17.97 1.64 -19.72
N PRO A 197 -19.23 1.94 -20.00
CA PRO A 197 -19.66 3.31 -20.27
C PRO A 197 -19.28 4.22 -19.11
N ASN A 198 -18.88 5.46 -19.43
CA ASN A 198 -18.43 6.42 -18.42
C ASN A 198 -19.49 6.72 -17.34
N GLU A 199 -20.76 6.63 -17.70
CA GLU A 199 -21.91 6.80 -16.79
C GLU A 199 -21.92 5.72 -15.69
N ILE A 200 -21.77 4.45 -16.07
CA ILE A 200 -21.76 3.32 -15.13
C ILE A 200 -20.54 3.41 -14.22
N ARG A 201 -19.37 3.79 -14.78
CA ARG A 201 -18.16 3.99 -14.00
C ARG A 201 -18.32 5.08 -12.95
N LYS A 202 -18.93 6.21 -13.28
CA LYS A 202 -19.20 7.31 -12.33
C LYS A 202 -20.12 6.85 -11.21
N LYS A 203 -21.16 6.10 -11.52
CA LYS A 203 -22.12 5.57 -10.54
C LYS A 203 -21.43 4.59 -9.57
N GLU A 204 -20.66 3.63 -10.08
CA GLU A 204 -19.89 2.69 -9.24
C GLU A 204 -18.84 3.42 -8.39
N LEU A 205 -18.16 4.41 -8.96
CA LEU A 205 -17.20 5.23 -8.23
C LEU A 205 -17.87 6.01 -7.09
N SER A 206 -19.02 6.63 -7.36
CA SER A 206 -19.81 7.35 -6.34
C SER A 206 -20.22 6.42 -5.19
N ASN A 207 -20.66 5.21 -5.51
CA ASN A 207 -21.01 4.20 -4.51
C ASN A 207 -19.80 3.78 -3.67
N LEU A 208 -18.65 3.54 -4.31
CA LEU A 208 -17.42 3.18 -3.61
C LEU A 208 -16.94 4.30 -2.68
N LEU A 209 -17.00 5.54 -3.12
CA LEU A 209 -16.56 6.70 -2.33
C LEU A 209 -17.52 7.02 -1.18
N SER A 210 -18.84 6.86 -1.36
CA SER A 210 -19.82 7.11 -0.30
C SER A 210 -19.64 6.20 0.91
N PHE A 211 -19.16 4.97 0.70
CA PHE A 211 -18.80 4.04 1.78
C PHE A 211 -17.33 4.16 2.21
N GLY A 212 -16.43 4.51 1.31
CA GLY A 212 -14.99 4.59 1.58
C GLY A 212 -14.60 5.79 2.44
N LEU A 213 -15.17 6.97 2.16
CA LEU A 213 -14.82 8.21 2.86
C LEU A 213 -15.09 8.18 4.37
N PRO A 214 -16.23 7.69 4.89
CA PRO A 214 -16.43 7.56 6.33
C PRO A 214 -15.42 6.60 6.99
N GLN A 215 -15.07 5.51 6.32
CA GLN A 215 -14.09 4.55 6.85
C GLN A 215 -12.65 5.08 6.82
N MET A 216 -12.32 5.97 5.89
CA MET A 216 -11.06 6.68 5.89
C MET A 216 -10.91 7.54 7.16
N GLY A 217 -11.99 8.21 7.60
CA GLY A 217 -12.00 8.99 8.83
C GLY A 217 -11.69 8.13 10.07
N THR A 218 -12.30 6.96 10.20
CA THR A 218 -12.02 6.04 11.31
C THR A 218 -10.59 5.48 11.28
N ALA A 219 -10.07 5.14 10.10
CA ALA A 219 -8.70 4.68 9.94
C ALA A 219 -7.69 5.79 10.30
N PHE A 220 -7.96 7.04 9.93
CA PHE A 220 -7.12 8.17 10.29
C PHE A 220 -7.09 8.40 11.81
N ILE A 221 -8.26 8.38 12.47
CA ILE A 221 -8.37 8.52 13.91
C ILE A 221 -7.63 7.38 14.63
N SER A 222 -7.76 6.13 14.17
CA SER A 222 -7.05 4.99 14.76
C SER A 222 -5.54 5.09 14.60
N THR A 223 -5.07 5.61 13.47
CA THR A 223 -3.63 5.86 13.26
C THR A 223 -3.14 6.99 14.15
N ALA A 224 -3.87 8.10 14.23
CA ALA A 224 -3.53 9.23 15.09
C ALA A 224 -3.51 8.85 16.58
N SER A 225 -4.47 8.02 17.05
CA SER A 225 -4.52 7.55 18.44
C SER A 225 -3.41 6.58 18.82
N ALA A 226 -2.76 5.94 17.85
CA ALA A 226 -1.59 5.10 18.10
C ALA A 226 -0.29 5.90 18.33
N TYR A 227 -0.32 7.23 18.09
CA TYR A 227 0.79 8.15 18.31
C TYR A 227 0.65 9.01 19.57
N LEU A 228 -0.50 8.95 20.24
CA LEU A 228 -0.75 9.57 21.55
C LEU A 228 -0.50 8.57 22.68
#